data_85d2175889b0483f66bc492616d13803
#
_entry.id   85d2175889b0483f66bc492616d13803
#
_cell.length_a   1.000
_cell.length_b   1.000
_cell.length_c   1.000
_cell.angle_alpha   90.00
_cell.angle_beta   90.00
_cell.angle_gamma   90.00
#
_symmetry.space_group_name_H-M   'P 1'
#
loop_
_entity.id
_entity.type
_entity.pdbx_description
1 polymer ?
#
loop_
_entity_poly.entity_id
_entity_poly.type
_entity_poly.pdbx_seq_one_letter_code
_entity_poly.pdbx_strand_id
1 'polypeptide(L)'
;GVEGGLYSALRRRSEVLNVYEEMHRYVSAYFNAGYTYDTRYSLNGSVRVEQADLFGTDPKYRYRPLWSVGASWNVTNERFVKDAGMDWLDMFKLRLTYGITGNVDQTSSPYLLAYYLTSLYTNSPITTLQTPPNSSLRWEKTSTLNFGMDFMLLGRLTGSFDVYRRYSSDLLVNKSIDPSLGFDGKARANNGEMQNNGVELSLSYDWLKKRDMSFTTSFSAAYNKNEIKKVDYEPTDALDMMREPTSNYKMGDTYNSLYAYRYAGLTATGDPSVYDENGNVISIEQVRNVNAVVCVGQ
;
A
#
# COMPACT_ATOMS: atom_id res chain seq x y z
N GLY A 1 4.62 -21.64 50.80
CA GLY A 1 4.62 -21.68 49.34
C GLY A 1 3.40 -21.03 48.65
N VAL A 2 2.35 -20.58 49.39
CA VAL A 2 1.12 -20.03 48.75
C VAL A 2 1.22 -18.51 48.52
N GLU A 3 2.01 -17.79 49.28
CA GLU A 3 2.15 -16.33 49.15
C GLU A 3 2.90 -15.88 47.89
N GLY A 4 3.88 -16.66 47.41
CA GLY A 4 4.60 -16.31 46.18
C GLY A 4 3.77 -16.38 44.91
N GLY A 5 2.73 -17.25 44.87
CA GLY A 5 1.83 -17.40 43.73
C GLY A 5 0.85 -16.24 43.56
N LEU A 6 0.39 -15.66 44.68
CA LEU A 6 -0.55 -14.53 44.66
C LEU A 6 0.14 -13.24 44.22
N TYR A 7 1.36 -12.99 44.68
CA TYR A 7 2.17 -11.83 44.29
C TYR A 7 2.54 -11.85 42.80
N SER A 8 2.87 -13.02 42.24
CA SER A 8 3.16 -13.16 40.83
C SER A 8 1.93 -13.00 39.95
N ALA A 9 0.74 -13.43 40.42
CA ALA A 9 -0.52 -13.26 39.73
C ALA A 9 -1.00 -11.80 39.75
N LEU A 10 -0.82 -11.09 40.86
CA LEU A 10 -1.12 -9.67 40.99
C LEU A 10 -0.16 -8.79 40.15
N ARG A 11 1.10 -9.15 40.06
CA ARG A 11 2.09 -8.46 39.20
C ARG A 11 1.77 -8.64 37.73
N ARG A 12 1.41 -9.85 37.29
CA ARG A 12 0.91 -10.11 35.92
C ARG A 12 -0.38 -9.34 35.60
N ARG A 13 -1.24 -9.14 36.59
CA ARG A 13 -2.49 -8.39 36.40
C ARG A 13 -2.25 -6.88 36.26
N SER A 14 -1.21 -6.33 36.90
CA SER A 14 -0.81 -4.92 36.71
C SER A 14 -0.10 -4.69 35.37
N GLU A 15 0.59 -5.69 34.82
CA GLU A 15 1.20 -5.62 33.48
C GLU A 15 0.17 -5.72 32.34
N VAL A 16 -1.00 -6.30 32.59
CA VAL A 16 -2.08 -6.44 31.60
C VAL A 16 -3.02 -5.23 31.58
N LEU A 17 -2.92 -4.32 32.54
CA LEU A 17 -3.81 -3.14 32.67
C LEU A 17 -3.14 -1.81 32.23
N ASN A 18 -2.23 -1.83 31.28
CA ASN A 18 -1.86 -0.62 30.56
C ASN A 18 -2.97 -0.27 29.58
N VAL A 19 -3.93 0.52 30.02
CA VAL A 19 -4.93 1.12 29.15
C VAL A 19 -4.27 2.35 28.53
N TYR A 20 -3.99 2.29 27.24
CA TYR A 20 -3.57 3.46 26.46
C TYR A 20 -4.82 4.08 25.85
N GLU A 21 -5.04 5.35 26.11
CA GLU A 21 -6.04 6.14 25.43
C GLU A 21 -5.31 7.10 24.48
N GLU A 22 -5.59 6.98 23.20
CA GLU A 22 -5.03 7.84 22.16
C GLU A 22 -6.17 8.60 21.48
N MET A 23 -6.04 9.92 21.39
CA MET A 23 -7.07 10.79 20.84
C MET A 23 -6.49 11.56 19.65
N HIS A 24 -7.02 11.30 18.47
CA HIS A 24 -6.69 12.05 17.25
C HIS A 24 -7.84 12.96 16.85
N ARG A 25 -7.51 14.14 16.32
CA ARG A 25 -8.49 15.13 15.87
C ARG A 25 -8.36 15.36 14.38
N TYR A 26 -9.51 15.23 13.69
CA TYR A 26 -9.62 15.43 12.26
C TYR A 26 -10.65 16.51 11.97
N VAL A 27 -10.32 17.39 11.02
CA VAL A 27 -11.26 18.36 10.46
C VAL A 27 -11.23 18.21 8.95
N SER A 28 -12.39 18.01 8.32
CA SER A 28 -12.49 17.88 6.89
C SER A 28 -13.64 18.71 6.32
N ALA A 29 -13.41 19.28 5.13
CA ALA A 29 -14.44 19.87 4.29
C ALA A 29 -14.41 19.19 2.92
N TYR A 30 -15.58 18.91 2.35
CA TYR A 30 -15.67 18.29 1.03
C TYR A 30 -16.77 18.92 0.19
N PHE A 31 -16.57 18.86 -1.12
CA PHE A 31 -17.54 19.29 -2.12
C PHE A 31 -17.58 18.27 -3.26
N ASN A 32 -18.79 17.90 -3.69
CA ASN A 32 -19.03 17.01 -4.82
C ASN A 32 -19.99 17.68 -5.78
N ALA A 33 -19.72 17.57 -7.09
CA ALA A 33 -20.59 18.04 -8.13
C ALA A 33 -20.66 17.00 -9.26
N GLY A 34 -21.85 16.84 -9.84
CA GLY A 34 -22.06 15.98 -11.00
C GLY A 34 -23.06 16.61 -11.95
N TYR A 35 -22.80 16.47 -13.24
CA TYR A 35 -23.68 16.93 -14.32
C TYR A 35 -23.82 15.85 -15.38
N THR A 36 -25.03 15.59 -15.79
CA THR A 36 -25.33 14.65 -16.88
C THR A 36 -26.10 15.37 -17.96
N TYR A 37 -25.55 15.37 -19.19
CA TYR A 37 -26.18 15.96 -20.36
C TYR A 37 -26.80 14.86 -21.22
N ASP A 38 -28.08 15.01 -21.48
CA ASP A 38 -28.90 14.19 -22.39
C ASP A 38 -28.76 12.67 -22.14
N THR A 39 -28.57 12.28 -20.87
CA THR A 39 -28.33 10.88 -20.46
C THR A 39 -27.16 10.19 -21.16
N ARG A 40 -26.37 10.93 -21.93
CA ARG A 40 -25.23 10.44 -22.72
C ARG A 40 -23.89 10.74 -22.11
N TYR A 41 -23.68 11.99 -21.70
CA TYR A 41 -22.40 12.44 -21.15
C TYR A 41 -22.57 12.82 -19.69
N SER A 42 -21.75 12.25 -18.83
CA SER A 42 -21.71 12.64 -17.42
C SER A 42 -20.31 13.10 -17.03
N LEU A 43 -20.26 14.21 -16.31
CA LEU A 43 -19.06 14.74 -15.69
C LEU A 43 -19.29 14.81 -14.18
N ASN A 44 -18.34 14.33 -13.41
CA ASN A 44 -18.37 14.39 -11.95
C ASN A 44 -17.02 14.84 -11.41
N GLY A 45 -17.07 15.57 -10.32
CA GLY A 45 -15.88 16.06 -9.62
C GLY A 45 -16.10 16.05 -8.12
N SER A 46 -15.02 15.78 -7.40
CA SER A 46 -14.99 15.88 -5.95
C SER A 46 -13.71 16.56 -5.49
N VAL A 47 -13.81 17.31 -4.40
CA VAL A 47 -12.67 17.86 -3.69
C VAL A 47 -12.89 17.71 -2.20
N ARG A 48 -11.84 17.32 -1.48
CA ARG A 48 -11.81 17.20 -0.03
C ARG A 48 -10.53 17.81 0.51
N VAL A 49 -10.65 18.63 1.54
CA VAL A 49 -9.52 19.16 2.28
C VAL A 49 -9.61 18.62 3.70
N GLU A 50 -8.54 18.02 4.17
CA GLU A 50 -8.45 17.41 5.48
C GLU A 50 -7.27 17.95 6.26
N GLN A 51 -7.44 18.09 7.57
CA GLN A 51 -6.39 18.36 8.52
C GLN A 51 -6.46 17.33 9.65
N ALA A 52 -5.31 16.82 10.07
CA ALA A 52 -5.17 15.96 11.23
C ALA A 52 -4.01 16.46 12.12
N ASP A 53 -4.06 16.11 13.39
CA ASP A 53 -2.99 16.39 14.37
C ASP A 53 -1.72 15.53 14.16
N LEU A 54 -1.81 14.55 13.27
CA LEU A 54 -0.73 13.62 12.89
C LEU A 54 0.30 14.22 11.91
N PHE A 55 0.04 15.43 11.37
CA PHE A 55 0.93 16.05 10.40
C PHE A 55 2.09 16.80 11.04
N GLY A 56 3.16 16.95 10.24
CA GLY A 56 4.29 17.78 10.59
C GLY A 56 3.91 19.23 10.87
N THR A 57 4.80 19.93 11.55
CA THR A 57 4.59 21.32 11.99
C THR A 57 4.67 22.32 10.85
N ASP A 58 5.20 21.95 9.68
CA ASP A 58 5.32 22.83 8.52
C ASP A 58 3.92 23.12 7.90
N PRO A 59 3.48 24.38 7.87
CA PRO A 59 2.18 24.80 7.33
C PRO A 59 1.96 24.39 5.87
N LYS A 60 3.03 24.24 5.08
CA LYS A 60 2.99 23.85 3.67
C LYS A 60 2.34 22.48 3.45
N TYR A 61 2.39 21.60 4.45
CA TYR A 61 1.90 20.22 4.33
C TYR A 61 0.56 19.99 5.02
N ARG A 62 0.00 20.99 5.71
CA ARG A 62 -1.23 20.84 6.51
C ARG A 62 -2.52 20.75 5.70
N TYR A 63 -2.60 21.51 4.59
CA TYR A 63 -3.81 21.62 3.78
C TYR A 63 -3.54 21.14 2.35
N ARG A 64 -3.60 19.84 2.13
CA ARG A 64 -3.48 19.30 0.77
C ARG A 64 -4.86 18.85 0.27
N PRO A 65 -5.37 19.43 -0.81
CA PRO A 65 -6.63 19.00 -1.38
C PRO A 65 -6.48 17.62 -2.03
N LEU A 66 -7.40 16.73 -1.70
CA LEU A 66 -7.63 15.46 -2.37
C LEU A 66 -8.78 15.71 -3.34
N TRP A 67 -8.66 15.27 -4.58
CA TRP A 67 -9.67 15.55 -5.57
C TRP A 67 -9.75 14.45 -6.62
N SER A 68 -10.91 14.36 -7.26
CA SER A 68 -11.11 13.49 -8.40
C SER A 68 -12.00 14.15 -9.43
N VAL A 69 -11.78 13.78 -10.69
CA VAL A 69 -12.64 14.11 -11.82
C VAL A 69 -12.91 12.85 -12.62
N GLY A 70 -14.15 12.69 -13.07
CA GLY A 70 -14.55 11.56 -13.88
C GLY A 70 -15.47 12.02 -15.00
N ALA A 71 -15.25 11.45 -16.17
CA ALA A 71 -16.16 11.59 -17.32
C ALA A 71 -16.67 10.21 -17.73
N SER A 72 -17.91 10.13 -18.14
CA SER A 72 -18.47 8.93 -18.74
C SER A 72 -19.34 9.24 -19.94
N TRP A 73 -19.29 8.34 -20.90
CA TRP A 73 -20.05 8.40 -22.14
C TRP A 73 -20.89 7.15 -22.28
N ASN A 74 -22.19 7.33 -22.28
CA ASN A 74 -23.14 6.26 -22.56
C ASN A 74 -23.37 6.20 -24.08
N VAL A 75 -22.60 5.38 -24.75
CA VAL A 75 -22.58 5.25 -26.21
C VAL A 75 -23.90 4.72 -26.75
N THR A 76 -24.58 3.86 -26.01
CA THR A 76 -25.86 3.25 -26.40
C THR A 76 -26.97 4.31 -26.58
N ASN A 77 -26.84 5.45 -25.87
CA ASN A 77 -27.84 6.53 -26.00
C ASN A 77 -27.62 7.45 -27.22
N GLU A 78 -26.53 7.22 -27.95
CA GLU A 78 -26.25 8.00 -29.18
C GLU A 78 -27.19 7.65 -30.33
N ARG A 79 -27.48 8.66 -31.17
CA ARG A 79 -28.36 8.51 -32.31
C ARG A 79 -27.83 7.47 -33.30
N PHE A 80 -26.55 7.50 -33.59
CA PHE A 80 -25.93 6.58 -34.54
C PHE A 80 -26.05 5.11 -34.11
N VAL A 81 -26.07 4.81 -32.80
CA VAL A 81 -26.30 3.45 -32.32
C VAL A 81 -27.76 3.03 -32.48
N LYS A 82 -28.67 3.94 -32.11
CA LYS A 82 -30.13 3.72 -32.27
C LYS A 82 -30.53 3.57 -33.74
N ASP A 83 -29.99 4.41 -34.61
CA ASP A 83 -30.30 4.40 -36.04
C ASP A 83 -29.69 3.18 -36.76
N ALA A 84 -28.58 2.61 -36.20
CA ALA A 84 -27.94 1.41 -36.72
C ALA A 84 -28.69 0.11 -36.39
N GLY A 85 -29.77 0.17 -35.58
CA GLY A 85 -30.56 -1.01 -35.20
C GLY A 85 -29.79 -2.06 -34.43
N MET A 86 -28.86 -1.63 -33.55
CA MET A 86 -28.04 -2.53 -32.73
C MET A 86 -28.80 -3.05 -31.52
N ASP A 87 -29.91 -3.79 -31.73
CA ASP A 87 -30.77 -4.32 -30.67
C ASP A 87 -30.11 -5.33 -29.75
N TRP A 88 -28.92 -5.83 -30.14
CA TRP A 88 -28.12 -6.73 -29.32
C TRP A 88 -27.27 -6.00 -28.27
N LEU A 89 -27.11 -4.67 -28.38
CA LEU A 89 -26.29 -3.82 -27.51
C LEU A 89 -27.20 -3.05 -26.53
N ASP A 90 -27.53 -3.64 -25.39
CA ASP A 90 -28.41 -3.03 -24.40
C ASP A 90 -27.74 -1.85 -23.68
N MET A 91 -26.45 -1.99 -23.38
CA MET A 91 -25.67 -0.93 -22.73
C MET A 91 -24.21 -1.00 -23.18
N PHE A 92 -23.67 0.17 -23.50
CA PHE A 92 -22.24 0.34 -23.67
C PHE A 92 -21.83 1.72 -23.13
N LYS A 93 -21.03 1.71 -22.08
CA LYS A 93 -20.61 2.90 -21.36
C LYS A 93 -19.10 2.92 -21.19
N LEU A 94 -18.47 4.02 -21.59
CA LEU A 94 -17.06 4.30 -21.36
C LEU A 94 -16.90 5.22 -20.17
N ARG A 95 -15.87 4.99 -19.37
CA ARG A 95 -15.53 5.78 -18.19
C ARG A 95 -14.06 6.14 -18.21
N LEU A 96 -13.75 7.39 -17.89
CA LEU A 96 -12.39 7.86 -17.66
C LEU A 96 -12.36 8.64 -16.35
N THR A 97 -11.52 8.23 -15.42
CA THR A 97 -11.41 8.91 -14.13
C THR A 97 -9.94 9.19 -13.81
N TYR A 98 -9.71 10.35 -13.23
CA TYR A 98 -8.44 10.71 -12.65
C TYR A 98 -8.65 11.33 -11.28
N GLY A 99 -7.83 10.94 -10.30
CA GLY A 99 -7.97 11.49 -8.96
C GLY A 99 -6.71 11.30 -8.14
N ILE A 100 -6.66 12.08 -7.07
CA ILE A 100 -5.59 12.05 -6.07
C ILE A 100 -6.24 11.71 -4.73
N THR A 101 -5.81 10.61 -4.14
CA THR A 101 -6.17 10.18 -2.79
C THR A 101 -4.97 10.28 -1.86
N GLY A 102 -5.22 10.42 -0.58
CA GLY A 102 -4.21 10.47 0.46
C GLY A 102 -4.43 9.39 1.51
N ASN A 103 -3.34 8.98 2.14
CA ASN A 103 -3.35 8.13 3.31
C ASN A 103 -2.43 8.75 4.37
N VAL A 104 -2.78 8.59 5.65
CA VAL A 104 -1.98 9.06 6.78
C VAL A 104 -1.53 7.86 7.61
N ASP A 105 -0.24 7.82 7.92
CA ASP A 105 0.28 6.86 8.88
C ASP A 105 0.00 7.36 10.30
N GLN A 106 -0.74 6.56 11.06
CA GLN A 106 -1.07 6.85 12.46
C GLN A 106 0.05 6.47 13.44
N THR A 107 1.06 5.74 12.96
CA THR A 107 2.16 5.27 13.80
C THR A 107 3.37 6.21 13.83
N SER A 108 3.44 7.16 12.90
CA SER A 108 4.53 8.13 12.81
C SER A 108 4.20 9.42 13.56
N SER A 109 5.20 9.97 14.25
CA SER A 109 5.09 11.24 14.99
C SER A 109 5.97 12.30 14.35
N PRO A 110 5.50 13.56 14.24
CA PRO A 110 6.35 14.67 13.80
C PRO A 110 7.32 15.16 14.89
N TYR A 111 7.15 14.68 16.12
CA TYR A 111 7.92 15.10 17.28
C TYR A 111 9.06 14.15 17.60
N LEU A 112 10.08 14.68 18.31
CA LEU A 112 11.12 13.86 18.91
C LEU A 112 10.50 12.95 19.97
N LEU A 113 10.72 11.65 19.84
CA LEU A 113 10.34 10.66 20.86
C LEU A 113 11.58 10.11 21.55
N ALA A 114 11.50 10.05 22.87
CA ALA A 114 12.56 9.48 23.70
C ALA A 114 11.95 8.64 24.83
N TYR A 115 12.62 7.56 25.19
CA TYR A 115 12.22 6.69 26.29
C TYR A 115 13.16 6.82 27.47
N TYR A 116 12.60 6.79 28.66
CA TYR A 116 13.36 6.59 29.90
C TYR A 116 13.49 5.10 30.18
N LEU A 117 14.72 4.63 30.23
CA LEU A 117 15.07 3.26 30.51
C LEU A 117 16.03 3.20 31.70
N THR A 118 16.19 2.02 32.26
CA THR A 118 17.26 1.74 33.26
C THR A 118 18.40 1.00 32.57
N SER A 119 19.59 1.55 32.66
CA SER A 119 20.80 0.91 32.13
C SER A 119 21.02 -0.46 32.79
N LEU A 120 21.16 -1.50 32.00
CA LEU A 120 21.46 -2.84 32.48
C LEU A 120 22.87 -2.96 33.12
N TYR A 121 23.77 -2.03 32.79
CA TYR A 121 25.15 -2.04 33.27
C TYR A 121 25.35 -1.23 34.56
N THR A 122 24.71 -0.05 34.64
CA THR A 122 24.92 0.90 35.73
C THR A 122 23.76 0.97 36.70
N ASN A 123 22.62 0.33 36.35
CA ASN A 123 21.34 0.41 37.07
C ASN A 123 20.87 1.87 37.30
N SER A 124 21.32 2.79 36.45
CA SER A 124 20.96 4.21 36.48
C SER A 124 19.94 4.54 35.39
N PRO A 125 19.08 5.57 35.57
CA PRO A 125 18.17 6.02 34.53
C PRO A 125 18.95 6.56 33.33
N ILE A 126 18.55 6.13 32.14
CA ILE A 126 19.07 6.62 30.85
C ILE A 126 17.91 7.07 29.96
N THR A 127 18.19 7.98 29.05
CA THR A 127 17.25 8.39 28.01
C THR A 127 17.76 7.89 26.68
N THR A 128 16.91 7.14 25.97
CA THR A 128 17.20 6.65 24.61
C THR A 128 16.32 7.39 23.62
N LEU A 129 16.93 7.98 22.60
CA LEU A 129 16.22 8.63 21.51
C LEU A 129 15.66 7.54 20.59
N GLN A 130 14.35 7.60 20.29
CA GLN A 130 13.67 6.63 19.44
C GLN A 130 13.42 7.17 18.04
N THR A 131 12.78 8.32 17.96
CA THR A 131 12.35 8.88 16.67
C THR A 131 12.84 10.31 16.56
N PRO A 132 13.57 10.68 15.49
CA PRO A 132 13.94 12.06 15.23
C PRO A 132 12.71 12.89 14.87
N PRO A 133 12.73 14.21 15.11
CA PRO A 133 11.64 15.09 14.73
C PRO A 133 11.54 15.15 13.19
N ASN A 134 10.31 15.08 12.67
CA ASN A 134 10.04 15.21 11.24
C ASN A 134 8.96 16.28 11.00
N SER A 135 9.40 17.54 10.84
CA SER A 135 8.49 18.66 10.56
C SER A 135 7.80 18.57 9.20
N SER A 136 8.35 17.76 8.28
CA SER A 136 7.86 17.59 6.91
C SER A 136 6.92 16.39 6.74
N LEU A 137 6.55 15.72 7.83
CA LEU A 137 5.60 14.60 7.80
C LEU A 137 4.27 15.03 7.16
N ARG A 138 3.82 14.27 6.18
CA ARG A 138 2.67 14.60 5.34
C ARG A 138 1.93 13.38 4.84
N TRP A 139 0.77 13.61 4.22
CA TRP A 139 -0.01 12.59 3.54
C TRP A 139 0.84 11.85 2.49
N GLU A 140 0.74 10.53 2.51
CA GLU A 140 1.05 9.72 1.35
C GLU A 140 0.05 10.04 0.25
N LYS A 141 0.51 10.17 -0.97
CA LYS A 141 -0.30 10.59 -2.11
C LYS A 141 -0.36 9.50 -3.16
N THR A 142 -1.56 9.14 -3.59
CA THR A 142 -1.75 8.22 -4.71
C THR A 142 -2.59 8.89 -5.80
N SER A 143 -2.00 9.07 -6.97
CA SER A 143 -2.70 9.48 -8.18
C SER A 143 -3.15 8.24 -8.95
N THR A 144 -4.42 8.20 -9.33
CA THR A 144 -5.02 7.07 -10.04
C THR A 144 -5.64 7.57 -11.34
N LEU A 145 -5.21 7.00 -12.46
CA LEU A 145 -5.87 7.12 -13.75
C LEU A 145 -6.54 5.77 -14.04
N ASN A 146 -7.85 5.79 -14.29
CA ASN A 146 -8.63 4.61 -14.65
C ASN A 146 -9.42 4.84 -15.92
N PHE A 147 -9.35 3.89 -16.86
CA PHE A 147 -10.23 3.76 -18.00
C PHE A 147 -11.08 2.51 -17.81
N GLY A 148 -12.39 2.67 -17.83
CA GLY A 148 -13.37 1.60 -17.67
C GLY A 148 -14.34 1.52 -18.82
N MET A 149 -14.83 0.31 -19.08
CA MET A 149 -15.85 -0.01 -20.06
C MET A 149 -16.88 -0.94 -19.43
N ASP A 150 -18.15 -0.55 -19.45
CA ASP A 150 -19.26 -1.38 -19.01
C ASP A 150 -20.14 -1.73 -20.20
N PHE A 151 -20.58 -2.97 -20.31
CA PHE A 151 -21.46 -3.40 -21.40
C PHE A 151 -22.51 -4.42 -20.95
N MET A 152 -23.64 -4.39 -21.65
CA MET A 152 -24.67 -5.42 -21.56
C MET A 152 -25.10 -5.78 -22.98
N LEU A 153 -25.12 -7.09 -23.29
CA LEU A 153 -25.42 -7.63 -24.59
C LEU A 153 -26.54 -8.65 -24.50
N LEU A 154 -27.53 -8.55 -25.43
CA LEU A 154 -28.64 -9.47 -25.59
C LEU A 154 -29.46 -9.67 -24.30
N GLY A 155 -29.45 -8.69 -23.39
CA GLY A 155 -30.12 -8.79 -22.08
C GLY A 155 -29.61 -9.90 -21.17
N ARG A 156 -28.45 -10.50 -21.49
CA ARG A 156 -27.93 -11.68 -20.80
C ARG A 156 -26.46 -11.63 -20.40
N LEU A 157 -25.62 -11.05 -21.26
CA LEU A 157 -24.19 -10.91 -20.96
C LEU A 157 -23.93 -9.51 -20.43
N THR A 158 -23.53 -9.41 -19.17
CA THR A 158 -23.07 -8.17 -18.55
C THR A 158 -21.58 -8.27 -18.30
N GLY A 159 -20.82 -7.22 -18.59
CA GLY A 159 -19.40 -7.19 -18.35
C GLY A 159 -18.87 -5.82 -17.97
N SER A 160 -17.76 -5.82 -17.27
CA SER A 160 -16.94 -4.63 -17.05
C SER A 160 -15.47 -4.96 -17.31
N PHE A 161 -14.79 -4.00 -17.90
CA PHE A 161 -13.35 -4.06 -18.13
C PHE A 161 -12.72 -2.75 -17.66
N ASP A 162 -11.73 -2.82 -16.79
CA ASP A 162 -11.03 -1.68 -16.25
C ASP A 162 -9.52 -1.83 -16.44
N VAL A 163 -8.86 -0.73 -16.83
CA VAL A 163 -7.40 -0.61 -16.89
C VAL A 163 -7.01 0.60 -16.07
N TYR A 164 -6.11 0.41 -15.12
CA TYR A 164 -5.69 1.49 -14.26
C TYR A 164 -4.17 1.59 -14.08
N ARG A 165 -3.74 2.80 -13.81
CA ARG A 165 -2.40 3.12 -13.35
C ARG A 165 -2.50 3.94 -12.07
N ARG A 166 -1.88 3.46 -11.00
CA ARG A 166 -1.72 4.16 -9.72
C ARG A 166 -0.27 4.51 -9.52
N TYR A 167 -0.01 5.75 -9.19
CA TYR A 167 1.31 6.21 -8.83
C TYR A 167 1.27 6.79 -7.41
N SER A 168 1.91 6.10 -6.48
CA SER A 168 2.01 6.50 -5.09
C SER A 168 3.33 7.20 -4.86
N SER A 169 3.27 8.37 -4.26
CA SER A 169 4.42 9.21 -3.91
C SER A 169 4.30 9.70 -2.47
N ASP A 170 5.38 10.25 -1.95
CA ASP A 170 5.44 10.65 -0.55
C ASP A 170 5.16 9.47 0.43
N LEU A 171 5.40 8.22 0.00
CA LEU A 171 5.25 7.05 0.86
C LEU A 171 6.24 7.10 2.02
N LEU A 172 5.80 6.70 3.20
CA LEU A 172 6.63 6.62 4.40
C LEU A 172 7.53 5.41 4.35
N VAL A 173 8.80 5.66 4.09
CA VAL A 173 9.86 4.66 4.02
C VAL A 173 10.98 4.98 5.02
N ASN A 174 11.81 3.99 5.31
CA ASN A 174 13.02 4.21 6.08
C ASN A 174 14.00 5.08 5.28
N LYS A 175 14.58 6.07 5.95
CA LYS A 175 15.66 6.92 5.46
C LYS A 175 16.88 6.70 6.34
N SER A 176 18.05 6.58 5.75
CA SER A 176 19.31 6.55 6.49
C SER A 176 19.56 7.90 7.16
N ILE A 177 19.93 7.86 8.43
CA ILE A 177 20.39 9.01 9.20
C ILE A 177 21.72 8.69 9.86
N ASP A 178 22.50 9.73 10.15
CA ASP A 178 23.79 9.56 10.79
C ASP A 178 23.61 9.01 12.23
N PRO A 179 24.15 7.82 12.58
CA PRO A 179 24.06 7.24 13.91
C PRO A 179 24.69 8.14 14.99
N SER A 180 25.62 9.03 14.64
CA SER A 180 26.23 9.97 15.60
C SER A 180 25.22 10.93 16.23
N LEU A 181 24.03 11.09 15.63
CA LEU A 181 22.93 11.86 16.20
C LEU A 181 22.19 11.16 17.35
N GLY A 182 22.60 9.94 17.69
CA GLY A 182 22.05 9.15 18.83
C GLY A 182 20.77 8.37 18.50
N PHE A 183 20.44 8.20 17.22
CA PHE A 183 19.33 7.37 16.74
C PHE A 183 19.85 6.07 16.15
N ASP A 184 18.94 5.12 15.90
CA ASP A 184 19.25 3.77 15.40
C ASP A 184 19.60 3.73 13.89
N GLY A 185 20.14 4.83 13.34
CA GLY A 185 20.59 4.93 11.96
C GLY A 185 19.47 5.00 10.92
N LYS A 186 18.22 4.88 11.32
CA LYS A 186 17.03 4.93 10.44
C LYS A 186 15.97 5.90 10.98
N ALA A 187 15.31 6.61 10.10
CA ALA A 187 14.13 7.43 10.42
C ALA A 187 13.08 7.27 9.34
N ARG A 188 11.81 7.42 9.69
CA ARG A 188 10.72 7.45 8.71
C ARG A 188 10.60 8.81 8.04
N ALA A 189 10.54 8.83 6.71
CA ALA A 189 10.37 10.03 5.91
C ALA A 189 9.47 9.76 4.70
N ASN A 190 8.75 10.79 4.24
CA ASN A 190 7.92 10.75 3.05
C ASN A 190 8.79 10.84 1.77
N ASN A 191 9.46 9.77 1.41
CA ASN A 191 10.38 9.75 0.27
C ASN A 191 10.31 8.48 -0.60
N GLY A 192 9.37 7.60 -0.33
CA GLY A 192 9.10 6.42 -1.15
C GLY A 192 8.18 6.72 -2.33
N GLU A 193 8.38 5.99 -3.44
CA GLU A 193 7.51 6.03 -4.60
C GLU A 193 7.25 4.61 -5.13
N MET A 194 6.01 4.34 -5.53
CA MET A 194 5.58 3.05 -6.07
C MET A 194 4.59 3.26 -7.22
N GLN A 195 4.70 2.43 -8.23
CA GLN A 195 3.76 2.38 -9.34
C GLN A 195 3.02 1.05 -9.37
N ASN A 196 1.73 1.13 -9.65
CA ASN A 196 0.83 -0.01 -9.72
C ASN A 196 0.02 0.07 -11.02
N ASN A 197 0.10 -0.95 -11.87
CA ASN A 197 -0.69 -1.05 -13.10
C ASN A 197 -1.53 -2.31 -13.02
N GLY A 198 -2.81 -2.22 -13.39
CA GLY A 198 -3.69 -3.37 -13.34
C GLY A 198 -4.72 -3.37 -14.44
N VAL A 199 -5.23 -4.56 -14.69
CA VAL A 199 -6.32 -4.85 -15.62
C VAL A 199 -7.30 -5.75 -14.87
N GLU A 200 -8.59 -5.41 -14.94
CA GLU A 200 -9.67 -6.15 -14.30
C GLU A 200 -10.76 -6.45 -15.33
N LEU A 201 -11.27 -7.67 -15.31
CA LEU A 201 -12.36 -8.13 -16.16
C LEU A 201 -13.38 -8.84 -15.28
N SER A 202 -14.65 -8.43 -15.41
CA SER A 202 -15.79 -9.13 -14.81
C SER A 202 -16.82 -9.40 -15.87
N LEU A 203 -17.30 -10.64 -15.94
CA LEU A 203 -18.32 -11.11 -16.86
C LEU A 203 -19.40 -11.85 -16.08
N SER A 204 -20.65 -11.65 -16.48
CA SER A 204 -21.78 -12.41 -15.91
C SER A 204 -22.73 -12.75 -17.05
N TYR A 205 -23.11 -14.01 -17.16
CA TYR A 205 -24.01 -14.51 -18.18
C TYR A 205 -25.21 -15.23 -17.61
N ASP A 206 -26.41 -14.78 -17.98
CA ASP A 206 -27.69 -15.35 -17.63
C ASP A 206 -28.12 -16.42 -18.62
N TRP A 207 -27.81 -17.69 -18.32
CA TRP A 207 -28.20 -18.83 -19.17
C TRP A 207 -29.69 -19.04 -19.19
N LEU A 208 -30.33 -18.89 -18.02
CA LEU A 208 -31.73 -19.09 -17.84
C LEU A 208 -32.30 -18.02 -16.90
N LYS A 209 -33.32 -17.33 -17.37
CA LYS A 209 -34.05 -16.33 -16.58
C LYS A 209 -35.55 -16.55 -16.81
N LYS A 210 -36.16 -17.35 -15.94
CA LYS A 210 -37.62 -17.64 -15.89
C LYS A 210 -38.17 -17.16 -14.56
N ARG A 211 -39.53 -17.10 -14.47
CA ARG A 211 -40.21 -16.63 -13.28
C ARG A 211 -39.81 -17.39 -12.02
N ASP A 212 -39.66 -18.71 -12.14
CA ASP A 212 -39.46 -19.61 -10.99
C ASP A 212 -38.04 -20.22 -10.95
N MET A 213 -37.15 -19.89 -11.92
CA MET A 213 -35.81 -20.44 -11.98
C MET A 213 -34.87 -19.47 -12.73
N SER A 214 -33.71 -19.25 -12.17
CA SER A 214 -32.61 -18.50 -12.81
C SER A 214 -31.31 -19.26 -12.69
N PHE A 215 -30.48 -19.21 -13.75
CA PHE A 215 -29.13 -19.74 -13.74
C PHE A 215 -28.16 -18.73 -14.36
N THR A 216 -27.24 -18.23 -13.54
CA THR A 216 -26.26 -17.21 -13.90
C THR A 216 -24.87 -17.73 -13.59
N THR A 217 -23.93 -17.51 -14.48
CA THR A 217 -22.51 -17.78 -14.25
C THR A 217 -21.74 -16.47 -14.27
N SER A 218 -20.89 -16.26 -13.27
CA SER A 218 -20.02 -15.09 -13.19
C SER A 218 -18.55 -15.51 -13.24
N PHE A 219 -17.74 -14.72 -13.94
CA PHE A 219 -16.30 -14.88 -14.05
C PHE A 219 -15.63 -13.53 -13.74
N SER A 220 -14.60 -13.55 -12.90
CA SER A 220 -13.77 -12.38 -12.62
C SER A 220 -12.30 -12.75 -12.72
N ALA A 221 -11.54 -11.89 -13.38
CA ALA A 221 -10.09 -12.00 -13.50
C ALA A 221 -9.46 -10.63 -13.25
N ALA A 222 -8.34 -10.63 -12.52
CA ALA A 222 -7.56 -9.43 -12.28
C ALA A 222 -6.07 -9.74 -12.44
N TYR A 223 -5.36 -8.82 -13.07
CA TYR A 223 -3.90 -8.81 -13.11
C TYR A 223 -3.39 -7.49 -12.60
N ASN A 224 -2.47 -7.54 -11.67
CA ASN A 224 -1.87 -6.36 -11.06
C ASN A 224 -0.34 -6.53 -11.00
N LYS A 225 0.38 -5.51 -11.44
CA LYS A 225 1.83 -5.42 -11.30
C LYS A 225 2.19 -4.14 -10.57
N ASN A 226 2.84 -4.29 -9.42
CA ASN A 226 3.43 -3.16 -8.71
C ASN A 226 4.95 -3.14 -8.86
N GLU A 227 5.56 -1.98 -8.70
CA GLU A 227 7.00 -1.77 -8.80
C GLU A 227 7.40 -0.59 -7.91
N ILE A 228 8.40 -0.80 -7.09
CA ILE A 228 9.00 0.21 -6.24
C ILE A 228 9.88 1.09 -7.11
N LYS A 229 9.57 2.39 -7.18
CA LYS A 229 10.26 3.36 -8.04
C LYS A 229 11.35 4.13 -7.31
N LYS A 230 11.16 4.32 -5.99
CA LYS A 230 12.10 5.07 -5.17
C LYS A 230 12.03 4.63 -3.72
N VAL A 231 13.21 4.47 -3.12
CA VAL A 231 13.45 4.31 -1.68
C VAL A 231 14.72 5.07 -1.29
N ASP A 232 14.81 5.54 -0.05
CA ASP A 232 15.97 6.28 0.47
C ASP A 232 16.95 5.38 1.24
N TYR A 233 16.52 4.18 1.59
CA TYR A 233 17.31 3.20 2.29
C TYR A 233 17.24 1.88 1.54
N GLU A 234 18.37 1.42 1.04
CA GLU A 234 18.51 0.08 0.48
C GLU A 234 19.32 -0.77 1.47
N PRO A 235 18.79 -1.94 1.85
CA PRO A 235 19.52 -2.86 2.71
C PRO A 235 20.80 -3.34 2.00
N THR A 236 21.87 -3.45 2.75
CA THR A 236 23.18 -3.92 2.23
C THR A 236 23.44 -5.37 2.57
N ASP A 237 22.75 -5.93 3.56
CA ASP A 237 22.88 -7.32 3.98
C ASP A 237 21.70 -8.17 3.46
N ALA A 238 22.03 -9.32 2.87
CA ALA A 238 21.06 -10.30 2.38
C ALA A 238 20.12 -10.82 3.49
N LEU A 239 20.62 -10.92 4.72
CA LEU A 239 19.81 -11.35 5.88
C LEU A 239 18.73 -10.33 6.23
N ASP A 240 18.99 -9.04 6.10
CA ASP A 240 18.00 -7.99 6.36
C ASP A 240 16.83 -8.09 5.37
N MET A 241 17.11 -8.39 4.09
CA MET A 241 16.06 -8.60 3.07
C MET A 241 15.15 -9.77 3.40
N MET A 242 15.71 -10.87 3.95
CA MET A 242 14.93 -12.08 4.23
C MET A 242 14.19 -12.01 5.56
N ARG A 243 14.76 -11.35 6.59
CA ARG A 243 14.16 -11.25 7.92
C ARG A 243 13.05 -10.23 8.03
N GLU A 244 13.21 -9.11 7.32
CA GLU A 244 12.28 -7.98 7.38
C GLU A 244 11.85 -7.52 5.98
N PRO A 245 11.22 -8.39 5.16
CA PRO A 245 10.86 -8.07 3.78
C PRO A 245 9.81 -6.92 3.68
N THR A 246 9.06 -6.69 4.76
CA THR A 246 8.05 -5.61 4.83
C THR A 246 8.62 -4.25 5.20
N SER A 247 9.89 -4.19 5.61
CA SER A 247 10.58 -2.96 6.03
C SER A 247 11.74 -2.61 5.10
N ASN A 248 12.26 -3.60 4.37
CA ASN A 248 13.40 -3.47 3.50
C ASN A 248 12.97 -3.64 2.05
N TYR A 249 13.05 -2.56 1.29
CA TYR A 249 12.60 -2.50 -0.09
C TYR A 249 13.78 -2.30 -1.04
N LYS A 250 13.71 -2.94 -2.21
CA LYS A 250 14.66 -2.75 -3.29
C LYS A 250 13.98 -2.09 -4.48
N MET A 251 14.64 -1.09 -5.08
CA MET A 251 14.12 -0.45 -6.29
C MET A 251 14.01 -1.45 -7.44
N GLY A 252 12.90 -1.36 -8.18
CA GLY A 252 12.60 -2.24 -9.31
C GLY A 252 11.85 -3.52 -8.92
N ASP A 253 11.88 -3.91 -7.63
CA ASP A 253 11.14 -5.07 -7.14
C ASP A 253 9.69 -4.71 -6.79
N THR A 254 8.91 -5.74 -6.50
CA THR A 254 7.53 -5.58 -6.07
C THR A 254 7.45 -5.33 -4.57
N TYR A 255 6.39 -4.65 -4.14
CA TYR A 255 6.05 -4.52 -2.74
C TYR A 255 5.69 -5.88 -2.15
N ASN A 256 6.16 -6.18 -0.93
CA ASN A 256 6.01 -7.48 -0.26
C ASN A 256 6.69 -8.66 -0.99
N SER A 257 7.79 -8.40 -1.68
CA SER A 257 8.60 -9.47 -2.26
C SER A 257 9.20 -10.36 -1.18
N LEU A 258 9.17 -11.67 -1.41
CA LEU A 258 9.87 -12.64 -0.59
C LEU A 258 11.22 -12.96 -1.22
N TYR A 259 12.25 -12.98 -0.40
CA TYR A 259 13.62 -13.23 -0.84
C TYR A 259 14.16 -14.52 -0.25
N ALA A 260 14.94 -15.24 -1.03
CA ALA A 260 15.63 -16.45 -0.58
C ALA A 260 16.99 -16.58 -1.28
N TYR A 261 17.89 -17.33 -0.68
CA TYR A 261 19.10 -17.76 -1.36
C TYR A 261 18.80 -18.81 -2.43
N ARG A 262 19.51 -18.76 -3.52
CA ARG A 262 19.47 -19.80 -4.53
C ARG A 262 20.32 -21.00 -4.06
N TYR A 263 19.66 -22.09 -3.71
CA TYR A 263 20.30 -23.29 -3.16
C TYR A 263 21.23 -23.96 -4.18
N ALA A 264 22.43 -24.32 -3.77
CA ALA A 264 23.47 -24.92 -4.60
C ALA A 264 23.84 -26.37 -4.17
N GLY A 265 23.18 -26.91 -3.16
CA GLY A 265 23.45 -28.25 -2.63
C GLY A 265 24.06 -28.22 -1.24
N LEU A 266 24.66 -29.35 -0.83
CA LEU A 266 25.38 -29.49 0.41
C LEU A 266 26.90 -29.52 0.17
N THR A 267 27.65 -28.99 1.11
CA THR A 267 29.11 -29.15 1.16
C THR A 267 29.51 -30.59 1.47
N ALA A 268 30.79 -30.93 1.37
CA ALA A 268 31.29 -32.24 1.76
C ALA A 268 31.10 -32.56 3.28
N THR A 269 30.90 -31.51 4.10
CA THR A 269 30.59 -31.59 5.54
C THR A 269 29.09 -31.67 5.82
N GLY A 270 28.24 -31.57 4.79
CA GLY A 270 26.77 -31.62 4.94
C GLY A 270 26.12 -30.26 5.22
N ASP A 271 26.88 -29.16 5.17
CA ASP A 271 26.34 -27.83 5.38
C ASP A 271 25.69 -27.29 4.09
N PRO A 272 24.62 -26.47 4.19
CA PRO A 272 23.99 -25.89 3.01
C PRO A 272 24.93 -24.91 2.30
N SER A 273 24.99 -25.03 0.98
CA SER A 273 25.67 -24.10 0.08
C SER A 273 24.68 -23.39 -0.84
N VAL A 274 25.04 -22.17 -1.24
CA VAL A 274 24.20 -21.28 -2.03
C VAL A 274 25.05 -20.63 -3.13
N TYR A 275 24.39 -20.09 -4.13
CA TYR A 275 25.06 -19.29 -5.14
C TYR A 275 25.22 -17.84 -4.67
N ASP A 276 26.40 -17.27 -4.89
CA ASP A 276 26.64 -15.83 -4.74
C ASP A 276 26.06 -15.05 -5.93
N GLU A 277 26.23 -13.73 -5.97
CA GLU A 277 25.83 -12.84 -7.06
C GLU A 277 26.51 -13.14 -8.39
N ASN A 278 27.69 -13.75 -8.36
CA ASN A 278 28.49 -14.11 -9.52
C ASN A 278 28.22 -15.55 -10.00
N GLY A 279 27.38 -16.30 -9.29
CA GLY A 279 27.04 -17.69 -9.57
C GLY A 279 28.03 -18.70 -9.02
N ASN A 280 28.96 -18.30 -8.14
CA ASN A 280 29.87 -19.22 -7.46
C ASN A 280 29.16 -19.90 -6.29
N VAL A 281 29.52 -21.14 -6.02
CA VAL A 281 29.02 -21.90 -4.87
C VAL A 281 29.82 -21.54 -3.64
N ILE A 282 29.16 -21.01 -2.63
CA ILE A 282 29.77 -20.62 -1.37
C ILE A 282 28.96 -21.13 -0.18
N SER A 283 29.56 -21.20 1.01
CA SER A 283 28.81 -21.51 2.24
C SER A 283 27.82 -20.41 2.55
N ILE A 284 26.63 -20.79 3.04
CA ILE A 284 25.57 -19.83 3.44
C ILE A 284 26.07 -18.80 4.46
N GLU A 285 27.00 -19.15 5.31
CA GLU A 285 27.58 -18.26 6.32
C GLU A 285 28.44 -17.12 5.72
N GLN A 286 28.92 -17.31 4.49
CA GLN A 286 29.76 -16.34 3.79
C GLN A 286 28.98 -15.34 2.98
N VAL A 287 27.67 -15.57 2.79
CA VAL A 287 26.83 -14.69 1.98
C VAL A 287 26.43 -13.46 2.80
N ARG A 288 26.83 -12.30 2.33
CA ARG A 288 26.46 -11.00 2.92
C ARG A 288 25.77 -10.08 1.93
N ASN A 289 26.09 -10.23 0.65
CA ASN A 289 25.62 -9.32 -0.37
C ASN A 289 24.12 -9.51 -0.66
N VAL A 290 23.37 -8.42 -0.63
CA VAL A 290 21.93 -8.38 -0.96
C VAL A 290 21.61 -8.92 -2.36
N ASN A 291 22.55 -8.83 -3.30
CA ASN A 291 22.35 -9.34 -4.66
C ASN A 291 22.45 -10.86 -4.78
N ALA A 292 22.89 -11.56 -3.74
CA ALA A 292 22.89 -13.04 -3.70
C ALA A 292 21.50 -13.64 -3.43
N VAL A 293 20.55 -12.85 -2.93
CA VAL A 293 19.16 -13.27 -2.75
C VAL A 293 18.34 -12.99 -4.01
N VAL A 294 17.40 -13.85 -4.28
CA VAL A 294 16.47 -13.72 -5.41
C VAL A 294 15.05 -13.57 -4.88
N CYS A 295 14.24 -12.77 -5.59
CA CYS A 295 12.81 -12.71 -5.34
C CYS A 295 12.17 -14.02 -5.73
N VAL A 296 11.52 -14.72 -4.79
CA VAL A 296 10.90 -16.04 -5.00
C VAL A 296 9.38 -16.03 -4.93
N GLY A 297 8.77 -14.90 -4.53
CA GLY A 297 7.32 -14.76 -4.46
C GLY A 297 6.88 -13.33 -4.14
N GLN A 298 5.60 -13.09 -4.39
CA GLN A 298 4.89 -11.82 -4.16
C GLN A 298 3.66 -12.08 -3.30
#